data_406822e2c0847333c69c7e362267e11d
#
_entry.id   406822e2c0847333c69c7e362267e11d
#
_cell.length_a   1.000
_cell.length_b   1.000
_cell.length_c   1.000
_cell.angle_alpha   90.00
_cell.angle_beta   90.00
_cell.angle_gamma   90.00
#
_symmetry.space_group_name_H-M   'P 1'
#
loop_
_entity.id
_entity.type
_entity.pdbx_description
1 polymer ?
#
loop_
_entity_poly.entity_id
_entity_poly.type
_entity_poly.pdbx_seq_one_letter_code
_entity_poly.pdbx_strand_id
1 'polypeptide(L)'
;MTGRPRVHQIRLEPYSDDDLPLLKRANTPEMTEHLGGPESDEKILQRHRRYLEHSKSGNAQMFKILWGEKSEPVGMIGYWEKPWQGETVWETGWSVFPEYQGQGIAKAATSALIEKVLLEHRYQFLHAFPSVDNHPSNGICRSLGFTLMGDYDFEYPPGHLMRCSDWRLDLFAARDLR
;
A
#
# COMPACT_ATOMS: atom_id res chain seq x y z
N MET A 1 6.87 14.88 -28.97
CA MET A 1 7.22 15.36 -27.61
C MET A 1 6.36 14.63 -26.61
N THR A 2 6.86 13.52 -26.08
CA THR A 2 6.18 12.73 -25.05
C THR A 2 6.49 13.38 -23.71
N GLY A 3 5.57 14.23 -23.24
CA GLY A 3 5.66 14.84 -21.90
C GLY A 3 5.65 13.73 -20.84
N ARG A 4 6.65 13.72 -19.93
CA ARG A 4 6.60 12.89 -18.72
C ARG A 4 5.29 13.19 -18.00
N PRO A 5 4.50 12.17 -17.61
CA PRO A 5 3.27 12.40 -16.87
C PRO A 5 3.60 13.21 -15.62
N ARG A 6 2.89 14.32 -15.45
CA ARG A 6 3.07 15.18 -14.27
C ARG A 6 2.57 14.41 -13.06
N VAL A 7 3.47 14.05 -12.16
CA VAL A 7 3.22 13.37 -10.87
C VAL A 7 2.21 14.15 -9.99
N HIS A 8 1.90 15.40 -10.36
CA HIS A 8 0.98 16.31 -9.66
C HIS A 8 -0.51 15.97 -9.79
N GLN A 9 -0.88 14.85 -10.41
CA GLN A 9 -2.29 14.50 -10.64
C GLN A 9 -2.73 13.24 -9.89
N ILE A 10 -2.02 12.85 -8.84
CA ILE A 10 -2.44 11.75 -7.96
C ILE A 10 -3.34 12.29 -6.86
N ARG A 11 -4.49 11.64 -6.68
CA ARG A 11 -5.39 11.87 -5.56
C ARG A 11 -5.75 10.55 -4.90
N LEU A 12 -5.76 10.53 -3.58
CA LEU A 12 -6.24 9.39 -2.80
C LEU A 12 -7.67 9.67 -2.33
N GLU A 13 -8.58 8.79 -2.69
CA GLU A 13 -9.97 8.85 -2.28
C GLU A 13 -10.30 7.61 -1.44
N PRO A 14 -11.00 7.78 -0.28
CA PRO A 14 -11.34 6.64 0.56
C PRO A 14 -12.06 5.53 -0.21
N TYR A 15 -11.66 4.29 0.07
CA TYR A 15 -12.30 3.09 -0.46
C TYR A 15 -13.74 3.02 0.03
N SER A 16 -14.68 2.72 -0.87
CA SER A 16 -16.11 2.69 -0.63
C SER A 16 -16.75 1.36 -1.04
N ASP A 17 -18.03 1.22 -0.75
CA ASP A 17 -18.80 0.02 -1.10
C ASP A 17 -18.85 -0.23 -2.63
N ASP A 18 -18.76 0.82 -3.43
CA ASP A 18 -18.76 0.75 -4.90
C ASP A 18 -17.42 0.28 -5.49
N ASP A 19 -16.37 0.11 -4.67
CA ASP A 19 -15.01 -0.16 -5.14
C ASP A 19 -14.65 -1.66 -5.21
N LEU A 20 -15.59 -2.57 -4.94
CA LEU A 20 -15.38 -4.01 -5.12
C LEU A 20 -14.79 -4.38 -6.51
N PRO A 21 -15.21 -3.76 -7.63
CA PRO A 21 -14.60 -4.02 -8.92
C PRO A 21 -13.09 -3.79 -8.99
N LEU A 22 -12.56 -2.84 -8.20
CA LEU A 22 -11.11 -2.57 -8.12
C LEU A 22 -10.35 -3.74 -7.47
N LEU A 23 -10.91 -4.33 -6.40
CA LEU A 23 -10.34 -5.54 -5.79
C LEU A 23 -10.32 -6.72 -6.76
N LYS A 24 -11.41 -6.93 -7.47
CA LYS A 24 -11.50 -7.99 -8.49
C LYS A 24 -10.48 -7.78 -9.61
N ARG A 25 -10.33 -6.54 -10.09
CA ARG A 25 -9.34 -6.18 -11.10
C ARG A 25 -7.91 -6.42 -10.65
N ALA A 26 -7.61 -6.18 -9.38
CA ALA A 26 -6.29 -6.44 -8.79
C ALA A 26 -6.00 -7.93 -8.53
N ASN A 27 -7.00 -8.79 -8.59
CA ASN A 27 -6.88 -10.22 -8.26
C ASN A 27 -6.47 -11.06 -9.48
N THR A 28 -5.41 -10.69 -10.16
CA THR A 28 -4.85 -11.41 -11.30
C THR A 28 -3.55 -12.13 -10.90
N PRO A 29 -3.14 -13.19 -11.62
CA PRO A 29 -1.85 -13.85 -11.37
C PRO A 29 -0.67 -12.88 -11.37
N GLU A 30 -0.65 -11.93 -12.30
CA GLU A 30 0.41 -10.92 -12.41
C GLU A 30 0.46 -10.00 -11.18
N MET A 31 -0.69 -9.48 -10.75
CA MET A 31 -0.74 -8.54 -9.62
C MET A 31 -0.58 -9.20 -8.26
N THR A 32 -0.81 -10.50 -8.15
CA THR A 32 -0.72 -11.29 -6.92
C THR A 32 0.52 -12.20 -6.88
N GLU A 33 1.42 -12.06 -7.82
CA GLU A 33 2.66 -12.84 -7.93
C GLU A 33 3.45 -12.89 -6.62
N HIS A 34 3.60 -11.75 -5.94
CA HIS A 34 4.29 -11.64 -4.66
C HIS A 34 3.38 -11.82 -3.44
N LEU A 35 2.14 -12.28 -3.62
CA LEU A 35 1.13 -12.44 -2.58
C LEU A 35 0.56 -13.88 -2.49
N GLY A 36 1.20 -14.83 -3.17
CA GLY A 36 0.76 -16.22 -3.17
C GLY A 36 -0.31 -16.56 -4.22
N GLY A 37 -0.54 -15.69 -5.18
CA GLY A 37 -1.48 -15.88 -6.28
C GLY A 37 -2.90 -15.34 -6.01
N PRO A 38 -3.82 -15.48 -7.01
CA PRO A 38 -5.18 -14.98 -6.90
C PRO A 38 -5.98 -15.63 -5.78
N GLU A 39 -6.81 -14.84 -5.12
CA GLU A 39 -7.76 -15.31 -4.11
C GLU A 39 -9.09 -15.73 -4.75
N SER A 40 -9.87 -16.57 -4.04
CA SER A 40 -11.24 -16.91 -4.46
C SER A 40 -12.17 -15.68 -4.35
N ASP A 41 -13.28 -15.71 -5.09
CA ASP A 41 -14.29 -14.64 -5.04
C ASP A 41 -14.83 -14.43 -3.62
N GLU A 42 -14.98 -15.49 -2.84
CA GLU A 42 -15.39 -15.42 -1.44
C GLU A 42 -14.39 -14.65 -0.58
N LYS A 43 -13.09 -14.91 -0.73
CA LYS A 43 -12.02 -14.19 -0.03
C LYS A 43 -11.97 -12.73 -0.44
N ILE A 44 -12.18 -12.42 -1.71
CA ILE A 44 -12.27 -11.03 -2.19
C ILE A 44 -13.44 -10.29 -1.55
N LEU A 45 -14.61 -10.92 -1.44
CA LEU A 45 -15.77 -10.34 -0.75
C LEU A 45 -15.52 -10.14 0.75
N GLN A 46 -14.84 -11.08 1.41
CA GLN A 46 -14.43 -10.95 2.82
C GLN A 46 -13.46 -9.78 2.99
N ARG A 47 -12.49 -9.63 2.08
CA ARG A 47 -11.53 -8.50 2.06
C ARG A 47 -12.25 -7.17 1.89
N HIS A 48 -13.19 -7.08 0.96
CA HIS A 48 -14.02 -5.89 0.73
C HIS A 48 -14.75 -5.45 2.00
N ARG A 49 -15.46 -6.36 2.64
CA ARG A 49 -16.17 -6.09 3.90
C ARG A 49 -15.21 -5.63 5.00
N ARG A 50 -14.06 -6.29 5.14
CA ARG A 50 -13.04 -5.93 6.12
C ARG A 50 -12.51 -4.51 5.91
N TYR A 51 -12.27 -4.09 4.66
CA TYR A 51 -11.82 -2.73 4.36
C TYR A 51 -12.85 -1.69 4.80
N LEU A 52 -14.14 -1.93 4.58
CA LEU A 52 -15.22 -1.04 4.99
C LEU A 52 -15.37 -0.99 6.51
N GLU A 53 -15.28 -2.11 7.20
CA GLU A 53 -15.39 -2.19 8.66
C GLU A 53 -14.22 -1.53 9.38
N HIS A 54 -13.00 -1.80 8.95
CA HIS A 54 -11.79 -1.24 9.55
C HIS A 54 -11.67 0.27 9.34
N SER A 55 -12.16 0.79 8.23
CA SER A 55 -12.25 2.23 8.00
C SER A 55 -13.14 2.93 9.03
N LYS A 56 -14.23 2.28 9.45
CA LYS A 56 -15.14 2.81 10.48
C LYS A 56 -14.53 2.78 11.87
N SER A 57 -13.71 1.77 12.18
CA SER A 57 -13.07 1.61 13.49
C SER A 57 -11.81 2.47 13.68
N GLY A 58 -11.26 3.05 12.59
CA GLY A 58 -10.01 3.81 12.60
C GLY A 58 -8.74 2.96 12.70
N ASN A 59 -8.84 1.63 12.60
CA ASN A 59 -7.69 0.71 12.68
C ASN A 59 -7.01 0.48 11.35
N ALA A 60 -7.65 0.88 10.26
CA ALA A 60 -7.12 0.85 8.91
C ALA A 60 -7.84 1.86 8.02
N GLN A 61 -7.18 2.30 6.98
CA GLN A 61 -7.79 3.09 5.92
C GLN A 61 -7.25 2.65 4.58
N MET A 62 -8.17 2.26 3.70
CA MET A 62 -7.88 1.98 2.30
C MET A 62 -8.33 3.14 1.40
N PHE A 63 -7.56 3.37 0.35
CA PHE A 63 -7.85 4.39 -0.66
C PHE A 63 -7.75 3.78 -2.05
N LYS A 64 -8.57 4.27 -2.96
CA LYS A 64 -8.30 4.16 -4.39
C LYS A 64 -7.34 5.27 -4.81
N ILE A 65 -6.44 4.92 -5.71
CA ILE A 65 -5.50 5.86 -6.32
C ILE A 65 -6.16 6.39 -7.60
N LEU A 66 -6.44 7.67 -7.63
CA LEU A 66 -7.00 8.35 -8.80
C LEU A 66 -5.88 9.11 -9.51
N TRP A 67 -5.85 9.01 -10.84
CA TRP A 67 -4.83 9.64 -11.66
C TRP A 67 -5.42 10.41 -12.84
N GLY A 68 -4.78 11.55 -13.14
CA GLY A 68 -5.09 12.39 -14.27
C GLY A 68 -6.34 13.27 -14.07
N GLU A 69 -6.65 14.08 -15.09
CA GLU A 69 -7.78 15.03 -15.06
C GLU A 69 -9.14 14.33 -14.94
N LYS A 70 -9.25 13.12 -15.50
CA LYS A 70 -10.47 12.31 -15.44
C LYS A 70 -10.64 11.56 -14.13
N SER A 71 -9.67 11.66 -13.20
CA SER A 71 -9.69 10.95 -11.92
C SER A 71 -9.89 9.44 -12.09
N GLU A 72 -9.15 8.83 -13.00
CA GLU A 72 -9.26 7.40 -13.29
C GLU A 72 -8.70 6.56 -12.15
N PRO A 73 -9.41 5.53 -11.66
CA PRO A 73 -8.89 4.61 -10.66
C PRO A 73 -7.81 3.72 -11.28
N VAL A 74 -6.57 3.86 -10.79
CA VAL A 74 -5.39 3.17 -11.34
C VAL A 74 -4.74 2.19 -10.38
N GLY A 75 -5.29 2.08 -9.16
CA GLY A 75 -4.79 1.19 -8.13
C GLY A 75 -5.39 1.47 -6.77
N MET A 76 -4.82 0.85 -5.76
CA MET A 76 -5.21 0.99 -4.36
C MET A 76 -3.99 1.10 -3.48
N ILE A 77 -4.15 1.78 -2.34
CA ILE A 77 -3.13 1.93 -1.31
C ILE A 77 -3.83 2.07 0.04
N GLY A 78 -3.17 1.63 1.11
CA GLY A 78 -3.73 1.78 2.44
C GLY A 78 -2.71 1.67 3.54
N TYR A 79 -3.19 1.89 4.77
CA TYR A 79 -2.43 1.63 5.98
C TYR A 79 -3.35 0.98 7.02
N TRP A 80 -2.76 0.18 7.89
CA TRP A 80 -3.45 -0.57 8.94
C TRP A 80 -2.55 -0.82 10.13
N GLU A 81 -3.18 -1.06 11.29
CA GLU A 81 -2.47 -1.45 12.48
C GLU A 81 -1.84 -2.83 12.34
N LYS A 82 -0.60 -2.95 12.81
CA LYS A 82 0.13 -4.21 12.87
C LYS A 82 0.87 -4.34 14.19
N PRO A 83 0.69 -5.44 14.94
CA PRO A 83 1.61 -5.83 16.00
C PRO A 83 2.95 -6.23 15.36
N TRP A 84 4.03 -5.60 15.77
CA TRP A 84 5.36 -5.88 15.25
C TRP A 84 6.43 -5.69 16.32
N GLN A 85 7.20 -6.74 16.61
CA GLN A 85 8.32 -6.72 17.54
C GLN A 85 8.01 -6.09 18.93
N GLY A 86 6.85 -6.41 19.48
CA GLY A 86 6.43 -5.97 20.80
C GLY A 86 5.75 -4.60 20.87
N GLU A 87 5.53 -3.95 19.74
CA GLU A 87 4.79 -2.69 19.66
C GLU A 87 3.70 -2.75 18.57
N THR A 88 2.82 -1.77 18.55
CA THR A 88 1.87 -1.56 17.45
C THR A 88 2.41 -0.48 16.54
N VAL A 89 2.44 -0.77 15.25
CA VAL A 89 2.91 0.12 14.19
C VAL A 89 1.83 0.29 13.12
N TRP A 90 2.01 1.28 12.24
CA TRP A 90 1.30 1.31 10.97
C TRP A 90 2.03 0.43 9.96
N GLU A 91 1.29 -0.38 9.21
CA GLU A 91 1.77 -1.04 7.99
C GLU A 91 1.10 -0.41 6.77
N THR A 92 1.83 -0.27 5.68
CA THR A 92 1.29 0.17 4.38
C THR A 92 1.56 -0.85 3.29
N GLY A 93 0.65 -0.88 2.30
CA GLY A 93 0.80 -1.65 1.08
C GLY A 93 0.06 -0.97 -0.06
N TRP A 94 0.49 -1.22 -1.27
CA TRP A 94 -0.04 -0.62 -2.51
C TRP A 94 -0.07 -1.59 -3.67
N SER A 95 -0.95 -1.31 -4.61
CA SER A 95 -1.00 -1.96 -5.92
C SER A 95 -1.38 -0.94 -6.98
N VAL A 96 -0.73 -1.02 -8.14
CA VAL A 96 -1.05 -0.21 -9.34
C VAL A 96 -1.32 -1.17 -10.47
N PHE A 97 -2.40 -0.95 -11.22
CA PHE A 97 -2.75 -1.81 -12.35
C PHE A 97 -1.65 -1.82 -13.41
N PRO A 98 -1.39 -2.98 -14.06
CA PRO A 98 -0.22 -3.18 -14.92
C PRO A 98 -0.02 -2.11 -15.97
N GLU A 99 -1.10 -1.66 -16.64
CA GLU A 99 -1.05 -0.65 -17.68
C GLU A 99 -0.61 0.74 -17.20
N TYR A 100 -0.60 0.97 -15.88
CA TYR A 100 -0.18 2.23 -15.25
C TYR A 100 1.16 2.13 -14.52
N GLN A 101 1.77 0.96 -14.47
CA GLN A 101 3.06 0.75 -13.82
C GLN A 101 4.20 1.45 -14.56
N GLY A 102 5.33 1.64 -13.87
CA GLY A 102 6.52 2.25 -14.47
C GLY A 102 6.42 3.77 -14.72
N GLN A 103 5.36 4.43 -14.22
CA GLN A 103 5.10 5.86 -14.42
C GLN A 103 5.28 6.70 -13.15
N GLY A 104 5.76 6.10 -12.06
CA GLY A 104 5.96 6.77 -10.78
C GLY A 104 4.68 6.93 -9.92
N ILE A 105 3.56 6.33 -10.35
CA ILE A 105 2.26 6.47 -9.67
C ILE A 105 2.31 5.87 -8.25
N ALA A 106 2.85 4.66 -8.08
CA ALA A 106 2.95 4.03 -6.77
C ALA A 106 3.79 4.84 -5.79
N LYS A 107 4.91 5.40 -6.23
CA LYS A 107 5.75 6.29 -5.41
C LYS A 107 5.00 7.55 -4.99
N ALA A 108 4.31 8.19 -5.93
CA ALA A 108 3.52 9.40 -5.66
C ALA A 108 2.36 9.12 -4.70
N ALA A 109 1.65 8.01 -4.90
CA ALA A 109 0.57 7.58 -4.01
C ALA A 109 1.08 7.28 -2.60
N THR A 110 2.22 6.61 -2.47
CA THR A 110 2.84 6.32 -1.16
C THR A 110 3.28 7.62 -0.46
N SER A 111 3.84 8.57 -1.20
CA SER A 111 4.16 9.89 -0.65
C SER A 111 2.91 10.62 -0.14
N ALA A 112 1.81 10.62 -0.91
CA ALA A 112 0.53 11.20 -0.49
C ALA A 112 -0.09 10.47 0.73
N LEU A 113 0.08 9.15 0.82
CA LEU A 113 -0.37 8.37 1.98
C LEU A 113 0.42 8.75 3.24
N ILE A 114 1.73 8.89 3.15
CA ILE A 114 2.58 9.30 4.28
C ILE A 114 2.07 10.62 4.89
N GLU A 115 1.67 11.60 4.06
CA GLU A 115 1.08 12.84 4.55
C GLU A 115 -0.19 12.61 5.38
N LYS A 116 -1.03 11.67 4.97
CA LYS A 116 -2.26 11.30 5.71
C LYS A 116 -1.93 10.59 7.02
N VAL A 117 -0.99 9.65 7.00
CA VAL A 117 -0.58 8.89 8.20
C VAL A 117 0.08 9.81 9.23
N LEU A 118 0.82 10.83 8.77
CA LEU A 118 1.41 11.83 9.66
C LEU A 118 0.36 12.59 10.49
N LEU A 119 -0.86 12.75 9.99
CA LEU A 119 -1.96 13.40 10.68
C LEU A 119 -2.62 12.53 11.77
N GLU A 120 -2.43 11.21 11.73
CA GLU A 120 -3.01 10.29 12.72
C GLU A 120 -2.42 10.48 14.12
N HIS A 121 -1.16 10.86 14.24
CA HIS A 121 -0.44 11.07 15.51
C HIS A 121 -0.49 9.89 16.50
N ARG A 122 -0.71 8.66 16.01
CA ARG A 122 -1.03 7.51 16.84
C ARG A 122 0.16 6.60 17.08
N TYR A 123 0.93 6.27 16.05
CA TYR A 123 2.12 5.43 16.15
C TYR A 123 3.33 6.13 15.57
N GLN A 124 4.51 5.80 16.12
CA GLN A 124 5.76 6.40 15.70
C GLN A 124 6.21 5.88 14.33
N PHE A 125 5.96 4.60 14.02
CA PHE A 125 6.53 3.97 12.84
C PHE A 125 5.48 3.56 11.82
N LEU A 126 5.84 3.76 10.57
CA LEU A 126 5.17 3.20 9.39
C LEU A 126 6.11 2.16 8.76
N HIS A 127 5.63 0.95 8.60
CA HIS A 127 6.35 -0.15 7.96
C HIS A 127 5.75 -0.52 6.61
N ALA A 128 6.59 -1.04 5.72
CA ALA A 128 6.21 -1.73 4.51
C ALA A 128 6.99 -3.04 4.41
N PHE A 129 6.33 -4.12 4.00
CA PHE A 129 6.92 -5.46 3.95
C PHE A 129 6.82 -6.07 2.53
N PRO A 130 7.43 -5.46 1.51
CA PRO A 130 7.46 -6.07 0.18
C PRO A 130 8.27 -7.36 0.20
N SER A 131 7.90 -8.33 -0.65
CA SER A 131 8.75 -9.50 -0.91
C SER A 131 10.16 -9.03 -1.32
N VAL A 132 11.19 -9.76 -0.89
CA VAL A 132 12.59 -9.44 -1.23
C VAL A 132 12.81 -9.37 -2.75
N ASP A 133 12.03 -10.12 -3.52
CA ASP A 133 12.09 -10.17 -4.98
C ASP A 133 11.27 -9.06 -5.67
N ASN A 134 10.46 -8.32 -4.92
CA ASN A 134 9.68 -7.20 -5.45
C ASN A 134 10.55 -5.94 -5.54
N HIS A 135 11.45 -5.90 -6.52
CA HIS A 135 12.41 -4.81 -6.69
C HIS A 135 11.75 -3.43 -6.84
N PRO A 136 10.65 -3.25 -7.61
CA PRO A 136 9.97 -1.96 -7.70
C PRO A 136 9.49 -1.44 -6.34
N SER A 137 8.83 -2.26 -5.54
CA SER A 137 8.32 -1.85 -4.22
C SER A 137 9.45 -1.56 -3.22
N ASN A 138 10.52 -2.36 -3.21
CA ASN A 138 11.72 -2.08 -2.41
C ASN A 138 12.37 -0.75 -2.84
N GLY A 139 12.40 -0.47 -4.14
CA GLY A 139 12.90 0.79 -4.69
C GLY A 139 12.08 2.01 -4.24
N ILE A 140 10.76 1.88 -4.16
CA ILE A 140 9.85 2.92 -3.65
C ILE A 140 10.18 3.23 -2.19
N CYS A 141 10.27 2.22 -1.32
CA CYS A 141 10.62 2.39 0.08
C CYS A 141 11.94 3.14 0.25
N ARG A 142 12.98 2.71 -0.45
CA ARG A 142 14.29 3.35 -0.41
C ARG A 142 14.21 4.82 -0.86
N SER A 143 13.50 5.10 -1.95
CA SER A 143 13.40 6.43 -2.52
C SER A 143 12.59 7.42 -1.69
N LEU A 144 11.73 6.93 -0.77
CA LEU A 144 10.90 7.73 0.14
C LEU A 144 11.51 7.86 1.55
N GLY A 145 12.74 7.38 1.74
CA GLY A 145 13.46 7.58 2.99
C GLY A 145 13.15 6.55 4.08
N PHE A 146 12.52 5.44 3.73
CA PHE A 146 12.43 4.30 4.66
C PHE A 146 13.81 3.70 4.89
N THR A 147 14.03 3.18 6.09
CA THR A 147 15.24 2.44 6.48
C THR A 147 14.97 0.95 6.42
N LEU A 148 15.86 0.19 5.77
CA LEU A 148 15.79 -1.27 5.78
C LEU A 148 16.23 -1.79 7.15
N MET A 149 15.33 -2.50 7.83
CA MET A 149 15.55 -3.04 9.16
C MET A 149 16.03 -4.50 9.14
N GLY A 150 15.73 -5.24 8.09
CA GLY A 150 16.10 -6.63 7.90
C GLY A 150 15.11 -7.36 7.01
N ASP A 151 15.33 -8.65 6.82
CA ASP A 151 14.43 -9.53 6.07
C ASP A 151 13.86 -10.58 7.02
N TYR A 152 12.56 -10.85 6.88
CA TYR A 152 11.80 -11.75 7.73
C TYR A 152 10.96 -12.71 6.90
N ASP A 153 10.77 -13.93 7.42
CA ASP A 153 9.87 -14.90 6.82
C ASP A 153 8.45 -14.73 7.37
N PHE A 154 7.49 -14.56 6.48
CA PHE A 154 6.07 -14.49 6.79
C PHE A 154 5.34 -15.65 6.16
N GLU A 155 4.37 -16.20 6.87
CA GLU A 155 3.42 -17.15 6.32
C GLU A 155 2.20 -16.39 5.77
N TYR A 156 2.14 -16.21 4.43
CA TYR A 156 1.03 -15.54 3.78
C TYR A 156 0.89 -15.96 2.31
N PRO A 157 -0.27 -16.46 1.87
CA PRO A 157 -1.37 -16.93 2.73
C PRO A 157 -0.95 -18.12 3.60
N PRO A 158 -1.79 -18.61 4.55
CA PRO A 158 -1.45 -19.77 5.38
C PRO A 158 -0.92 -20.94 4.55
N GLY A 159 0.20 -21.52 4.97
CA GLY A 159 0.91 -22.58 4.25
C GLY A 159 1.93 -22.10 3.20
N HIS A 160 2.00 -20.80 2.93
CA HIS A 160 2.97 -20.21 1.98
C HIS A 160 3.96 -19.31 2.72
N LEU A 161 5.22 -19.70 2.77
CA LEU A 161 6.29 -18.88 3.33
C LEU A 161 6.75 -17.87 2.28
N MET A 162 6.79 -16.60 2.67
CA MET A 162 7.27 -15.50 1.85
C MET A 162 8.31 -14.71 2.64
N ARG A 163 9.48 -14.52 2.05
CA ARG A 163 10.53 -13.68 2.63
C ARG A 163 10.30 -12.23 2.22
N CYS A 164 10.18 -11.35 3.22
CA CYS A 164 9.90 -9.93 3.01
C CYS A 164 10.99 -9.06 3.64
N SER A 165 11.23 -7.91 3.02
CA SER A 165 12.08 -6.85 3.55
C SER A 165 11.25 -5.94 4.46
N ASP A 166 11.71 -5.72 5.69
CA ASP A 166 11.11 -4.77 6.64
C ASP A 166 11.69 -3.37 6.39
N TRP A 167 10.88 -2.49 5.83
CA TRP A 167 11.19 -1.08 5.64
C TRP A 167 10.44 -0.23 6.65
N ARG A 168 11.14 0.64 7.36
CA ARG A 168 10.59 1.48 8.43
C ARG A 168 10.80 2.96 8.18
N LEU A 169 9.74 3.75 8.34
CA LEU A 169 9.78 5.21 8.37
C LEU A 169 9.43 5.72 9.76
N ASP A 170 10.28 6.56 10.35
CA ASP A 170 9.99 7.26 11.61
C ASP A 170 9.12 8.49 11.31
N LEU A 171 7.85 8.41 11.68
CA LEU A 171 6.87 9.47 11.44
C LEU A 171 7.11 10.70 12.32
N PHE A 172 7.70 10.53 13.51
CA PHE A 172 7.98 11.65 14.41
C PHE A 172 9.16 12.47 13.88
N ALA A 173 10.25 11.80 13.48
CA ALA A 173 11.37 12.47 12.83
C ALA A 173 10.98 13.14 11.50
N ALA A 174 10.07 12.54 10.74
CA ALA A 174 9.58 13.11 9.48
C ALA A 174 8.75 14.39 9.69
N ARG A 175 8.10 14.57 10.84
CA ARG A 175 7.39 15.80 11.19
C ARG A 175 8.31 16.97 11.51
N ASP A 176 9.43 16.69 12.19
CA ASP A 176 10.38 17.71 12.63
C ASP A 176 11.16 18.35 11.45
N LEU A 177 11.09 17.73 10.27
CA LEU A 177 11.76 18.20 9.05
C LEU A 177 10.83 19.06 8.16
N ARG A 178 9.60 19.37 8.59
CA ARG A 178 8.58 20.13 7.84
C ARG A 178 8.11 21.39 8.61
#